data_d6a20beb0acf3dd7c10f424bd0c1afce
#
_entry.id   d6a20beb0acf3dd7c10f424bd0c1afce
#
_cell.length_a   1.000
_cell.length_b   1.000
_cell.length_c   1.000
_cell.angle_alpha   90.00
_cell.angle_beta   90.00
_cell.angle_gamma   90.00
#
_symmetry.space_group_name_H-M   'P 1'
#
loop_
_entity.id
_entity.type
_entity.pdbx_description
1 polymer ?
#
loop_
_entity_poly.entity_id
_entity_poly.type
_entity_poly.pdbx_seq_one_letter_code
_entity_poly.pdbx_strand_id
1 'polypeptide(L)'
;MQALAAKRNAIIREWLARTLQTYPEQTSRFLAHEKDPFRNPVGHTIREAFPVLFDALLGGTDAARVMPVLDGIVRIRAVQDFTPGQAVAFIFLLKKVIRDALKRPPHPPLSPRGGEDDGEGAAWAEALAAVEARIDQMSLLAFDLFMKCRERMYEIRTNEARRRMFLLERMHGLDPSADVRGADVSSESQPCGSGLT
;
A
#
# COMPACT_ATOMS: atom_id res chain seq x y z
N MET A 1 -16.74 0.15 -22.16
CA MET A 1 -16.56 -1.02 -21.27
C MET A 1 -16.25 -2.32 -22.03
N GLN A 2 -16.97 -2.66 -23.09
CA GLN A 2 -16.71 -3.89 -23.90
C GLN A 2 -15.27 -3.98 -24.46
N ALA A 3 -14.71 -2.88 -24.94
CA ALA A 3 -13.33 -2.84 -25.46
C ALA A 3 -12.27 -3.16 -24.40
N LEU A 4 -12.47 -2.75 -23.13
CA LEU A 4 -11.61 -3.10 -22.02
C LEU A 4 -11.74 -4.57 -21.64
N ALA A 5 -12.97 -5.08 -21.60
CA ALA A 5 -13.24 -6.49 -21.33
C ALA A 5 -12.60 -7.40 -22.41
N ALA A 6 -12.68 -7.03 -23.68
CA ALA A 6 -12.04 -7.77 -24.78
C ALA A 6 -10.50 -7.82 -24.66
N LYS A 7 -9.87 -6.78 -24.10
CA LYS A 7 -8.42 -6.68 -23.91
C LYS A 7 -7.94 -7.03 -22.50
N ARG A 8 -8.85 -7.52 -21.63
CA ARG A 8 -8.60 -7.82 -20.22
C ARG A 8 -7.27 -8.54 -19.96
N ASN A 9 -7.08 -9.68 -20.58
CA ASN A 9 -5.90 -10.51 -20.34
C ASN A 9 -4.60 -9.86 -20.81
N ALA A 10 -4.64 -9.07 -21.88
CA ALA A 10 -3.49 -8.33 -22.36
C ALA A 10 -3.12 -7.18 -21.40
N ILE A 11 -4.13 -6.44 -20.92
CA ILE A 11 -3.96 -5.35 -19.96
C ILE A 11 -3.39 -5.89 -18.65
N ILE A 12 -3.95 -6.96 -18.10
CA ILE A 12 -3.48 -7.56 -16.85
C ILE A 12 -2.02 -8.04 -16.97
N ARG A 13 -1.65 -8.70 -18.08
CA ARG A 13 -0.26 -9.14 -18.31
C ARG A 13 0.71 -7.97 -18.38
N GLU A 14 0.36 -6.93 -19.12
CA GLU A 14 1.21 -5.74 -19.25
C GLU A 14 1.31 -4.98 -17.92
N TRP A 15 0.21 -4.85 -17.20
CA TRP A 15 0.19 -4.24 -15.87
C TRP A 15 1.08 -5.00 -14.88
N LEU A 16 0.98 -6.33 -14.87
CA LEU A 16 1.85 -7.18 -14.07
C LEU A 16 3.31 -6.98 -14.44
N ALA A 17 3.66 -7.02 -15.72
CA ALA A 17 5.03 -6.84 -16.19
C ALA A 17 5.62 -5.49 -15.73
N ARG A 18 4.88 -4.39 -15.94
CA ARG A 18 5.32 -3.05 -15.50
C ARG A 18 5.42 -2.94 -13.98
N THR A 19 4.54 -3.60 -13.24
CA THR A 19 4.59 -3.61 -11.77
C THR A 19 5.83 -4.35 -11.28
N LEU A 20 6.17 -5.49 -11.87
CA LEU A 20 7.37 -6.24 -11.50
C LEU A 20 8.66 -5.46 -11.82
N GLN A 21 8.65 -4.62 -12.85
CA GLN A 21 9.78 -3.72 -13.16
C GLN A 21 10.01 -2.61 -12.12
N THR A 22 9.08 -2.38 -11.18
CA THR A 22 9.31 -1.46 -10.05
C THR A 22 10.23 -2.04 -8.98
N TYR A 23 10.55 -3.32 -9.05
CA TYR A 23 11.51 -4.00 -8.18
C TYR A 23 12.92 -3.96 -8.77
N PRO A 24 13.98 -4.11 -7.93
CA PRO A 24 15.34 -4.29 -8.44
C PRO A 24 15.42 -5.43 -9.45
N GLU A 25 16.29 -5.33 -10.42
CA GLU A 25 16.33 -6.22 -11.59
C GLU A 25 16.36 -7.71 -11.24
N GLN A 26 17.20 -8.11 -10.27
CA GLN A 26 17.28 -9.52 -9.84
C GLN A 26 15.96 -10.00 -9.22
N THR A 27 15.36 -9.17 -8.36
CA THR A 27 14.06 -9.46 -7.74
C THR A 27 12.95 -9.53 -8.79
N SER A 28 12.93 -8.58 -9.73
CA SER A 28 11.96 -8.55 -10.82
C SER A 28 12.02 -9.82 -11.67
N ARG A 29 13.22 -10.27 -12.03
CA ARG A 29 13.42 -11.52 -12.77
C ARG A 29 12.92 -12.73 -11.98
N PHE A 30 13.26 -12.83 -10.71
CA PHE A 30 12.79 -13.90 -9.84
C PHE A 30 11.26 -13.93 -9.74
N LEU A 31 10.64 -12.78 -9.42
CA LEU A 31 9.19 -12.64 -9.30
C LEU A 31 8.46 -13.00 -10.61
N ALA A 32 9.06 -12.73 -11.77
CA ALA A 32 8.47 -13.00 -13.06
C ALA A 32 8.55 -14.49 -13.45
N HIS A 33 9.67 -15.17 -13.18
CA HIS A 33 9.96 -16.50 -13.71
C HIS A 33 9.59 -17.64 -12.73
N GLU A 34 9.78 -17.43 -11.41
CA GLU A 34 9.43 -18.45 -10.42
C GLU A 34 7.90 -18.51 -10.26
N LYS A 35 7.33 -19.68 -10.53
CA LYS A 35 5.88 -19.92 -10.52
C LYS A 35 5.40 -20.65 -9.27
N ASP A 36 6.31 -21.31 -8.56
CA ASP A 36 5.96 -22.04 -7.35
C ASP A 36 5.52 -21.06 -6.27
N PRO A 37 4.27 -21.16 -5.75
CA PRO A 37 3.74 -20.25 -4.75
C PRO A 37 4.49 -20.31 -3.41
N PHE A 38 5.12 -21.43 -3.07
CA PHE A 38 5.92 -21.58 -1.86
C PHE A 38 7.28 -20.89 -1.99
N ARG A 39 7.88 -20.94 -3.16
CA ARG A 39 9.18 -20.29 -3.44
C ARG A 39 9.02 -18.81 -3.74
N ASN A 40 7.91 -18.42 -4.36
CA ASN A 40 7.61 -17.04 -4.76
C ASN A 40 6.21 -16.61 -4.29
N PRO A 41 5.97 -16.50 -2.97
CA PRO A 41 4.67 -16.10 -2.44
C PRO A 41 4.29 -14.68 -2.86
N VAL A 42 5.25 -13.76 -2.97
CA VAL A 42 5.01 -12.37 -3.41
C VAL A 42 4.52 -12.33 -4.85
N GLY A 43 5.21 -12.98 -5.76
CA GLY A 43 4.81 -13.03 -7.16
C GLY A 43 3.48 -13.77 -7.36
N HIS A 44 3.20 -14.77 -6.56
CA HIS A 44 1.92 -15.47 -6.58
C HIS A 44 0.79 -14.53 -6.13
N THR A 45 0.92 -13.89 -4.98
CA THR A 45 -0.08 -12.94 -4.47
C THR A 45 -0.39 -11.84 -5.48
N ILE A 46 0.61 -11.26 -6.11
CA ILE A 46 0.41 -10.20 -7.12
C ILE A 46 -0.35 -10.73 -8.34
N ARG A 47 0.00 -11.94 -8.82
CA ARG A 47 -0.67 -12.53 -10.00
C ARG A 47 -2.14 -12.86 -9.75
N GLU A 48 -2.48 -13.37 -8.57
CA GLU A 48 -3.85 -13.68 -8.17
C GLU A 48 -4.67 -12.40 -7.93
N ALA A 49 -4.05 -11.37 -7.41
CA ALA A 49 -4.71 -10.12 -7.08
C ALA A 49 -5.11 -9.28 -8.30
N PHE A 50 -4.27 -9.21 -9.32
CA PHE A 50 -4.46 -8.28 -10.44
C PHE A 50 -5.75 -8.52 -11.24
N PRO A 51 -6.14 -9.78 -11.56
CA PRO A 51 -7.43 -10.05 -12.18
C PRO A 51 -8.60 -9.54 -11.34
N VAL A 52 -8.57 -9.76 -10.03
CA VAL A 52 -9.64 -9.33 -9.11
C VAL A 52 -9.76 -7.82 -9.06
N LEU A 53 -8.63 -7.12 -8.94
CA LEU A 53 -8.58 -5.65 -8.91
C LEU A 53 -9.05 -5.05 -10.25
N PHE A 54 -8.66 -5.64 -11.37
CA PHE A 54 -9.09 -5.17 -12.69
C PHE A 54 -10.59 -5.35 -12.90
N ASP A 55 -11.13 -6.50 -12.53
CA ASP A 55 -12.57 -6.79 -12.66
C ASP A 55 -13.41 -5.84 -11.78
N ALA A 56 -12.90 -5.50 -10.60
CA ALA A 56 -13.53 -4.51 -9.73
C ALA A 56 -13.63 -3.12 -10.38
N LEU A 57 -12.58 -2.70 -11.09
CA LEU A 57 -12.57 -1.43 -11.80
C LEU A 57 -13.61 -1.38 -12.94
N LEU A 58 -13.91 -2.51 -13.54
CA LEU A 58 -14.97 -2.60 -14.55
C LEU A 58 -16.40 -2.57 -13.96
N GLY A 59 -16.52 -2.56 -12.64
CA GLY A 59 -17.81 -2.48 -11.94
C GLY A 59 -18.43 -3.83 -11.60
N GLY A 60 -17.63 -4.90 -11.68
CA GLY A 60 -18.12 -6.27 -11.48
C GLY A 60 -17.83 -6.90 -10.12
N THR A 61 -17.13 -6.23 -9.21
CA THR A 61 -16.69 -6.86 -7.95
C THR A 61 -17.06 -6.02 -6.74
N ASP A 62 -17.58 -6.69 -5.72
CA ASP A 62 -17.90 -6.12 -4.41
C ASP A 62 -16.62 -5.59 -3.70
N ALA A 63 -16.75 -4.43 -3.07
CA ALA A 63 -15.68 -3.82 -2.27
C ALA A 63 -15.16 -4.78 -1.18
N ALA A 64 -15.99 -5.65 -0.63
CA ALA A 64 -15.61 -6.66 0.36
C ALA A 64 -14.57 -7.66 -0.20
N ARG A 65 -14.56 -7.91 -1.50
CA ARG A 65 -13.58 -8.80 -2.17
C ARG A 65 -12.31 -8.06 -2.56
N VAL A 66 -12.40 -6.77 -2.85
CA VAL A 66 -11.26 -5.93 -3.28
C VAL A 66 -10.33 -5.60 -2.11
N MET A 67 -10.89 -5.25 -0.97
CA MET A 67 -10.13 -4.79 0.20
C MET A 67 -9.09 -5.82 0.69
N PRO A 68 -9.41 -7.11 0.91
CA PRO A 68 -8.42 -8.09 1.34
C PRO A 68 -7.30 -8.30 0.31
N VAL A 69 -7.65 -8.26 -0.98
CA VAL A 69 -6.70 -8.45 -2.08
C VAL A 69 -5.73 -7.28 -2.17
N LEU A 70 -6.26 -6.06 -2.07
CA LEU A 70 -5.47 -4.84 -2.06
C LEU A 70 -4.54 -4.76 -0.84
N ASP A 71 -5.09 -5.07 0.36
CA ASP A 71 -4.35 -5.14 1.62
C ASP A 71 -3.18 -6.12 1.53
N GLY A 72 -3.37 -7.30 0.92
CA GLY A 72 -2.32 -8.29 0.70
C GLY A 72 -1.11 -7.74 -0.06
N ILE A 73 -1.33 -7.04 -1.18
CA ILE A 73 -0.24 -6.43 -1.95
C ILE A 73 0.42 -5.29 -1.17
N VAL A 74 -0.39 -4.43 -0.56
CA VAL A 74 0.08 -3.23 0.14
C VAL A 74 0.94 -3.61 1.35
N ARG A 75 0.55 -4.63 2.13
CA ARG A 75 1.35 -5.15 3.25
C ARG A 75 2.71 -5.65 2.81
N ILE A 76 2.77 -6.40 1.71
CA ILE A 76 4.04 -6.87 1.14
C ILE A 76 4.95 -5.68 0.86
N ARG A 77 4.43 -4.64 0.20
CA ARG A 77 5.20 -3.43 -0.14
C ARG A 77 5.56 -2.58 1.08
N ALA A 78 4.70 -2.53 2.10
CA ALA A 78 4.99 -1.81 3.34
C ALA A 78 6.18 -2.40 4.10
N VAL A 79 6.36 -3.73 4.04
CA VAL A 79 7.49 -4.44 4.69
C VAL A 79 8.78 -4.31 3.87
N GLN A 80 8.69 -4.09 2.57
CA GLN A 80 9.83 -4.06 1.63
C GLN A 80 10.48 -2.68 1.45
N ASP A 81 10.38 -1.78 2.41
CA ASP A 81 10.99 -0.44 2.39
C ASP A 81 10.60 0.47 1.20
N PHE A 82 9.47 0.20 0.54
CA PHE A 82 8.91 1.14 -0.43
C PHE A 82 8.48 2.43 0.26
N THR A 83 8.73 3.57 -0.38
CA THR A 83 8.08 4.83 0.00
C THR A 83 6.57 4.75 -0.25
N PRO A 84 5.74 5.57 0.43
CA PRO A 84 4.29 5.54 0.23
C PRO A 84 3.88 5.67 -1.25
N GLY A 85 4.51 6.59 -1.98
CA GLY A 85 4.25 6.77 -3.41
C GLY A 85 4.64 5.55 -4.25
N GLN A 86 5.80 4.95 -3.98
CA GLN A 86 6.23 3.74 -4.66
C GLN A 86 5.32 2.55 -4.36
N ALA A 87 4.84 2.44 -3.12
CA ALA A 87 3.98 1.34 -2.71
C ALA A 87 2.66 1.31 -3.47
N VAL A 88 2.08 2.47 -3.80
CA VAL A 88 0.81 2.58 -4.52
C VAL A 88 0.98 2.81 -6.03
N ALA A 89 2.20 3.07 -6.51
CA ALA A 89 2.49 3.37 -7.91
C ALA A 89 1.97 2.31 -8.89
N PHE A 90 1.93 1.04 -8.47
CA PHE A 90 1.44 -0.04 -9.32
C PHE A 90 -0.01 0.17 -9.80
N ILE A 91 -0.84 0.82 -9.00
CA ILE A 91 -2.24 1.13 -9.36
C ILE A 91 -2.26 2.22 -10.44
N PHE A 92 -1.43 3.26 -10.30
CA PHE A 92 -1.34 4.33 -11.29
C PHE A 92 -0.77 3.85 -12.64
N LEU A 93 0.11 2.84 -12.65
CA LEU A 93 0.60 2.22 -13.87
C LEU A 93 -0.54 1.69 -14.74
N LEU A 94 -1.65 1.25 -14.13
CA LEU A 94 -2.80 0.73 -14.86
C LEU A 94 -3.43 1.79 -15.77
N LYS A 95 -3.48 3.07 -15.36
CA LYS A 95 -3.96 4.16 -16.25
C LYS A 95 -3.19 4.19 -17.56
N LYS A 96 -1.85 4.13 -17.48
CA LYS A 96 -1.00 4.12 -18.66
C LYS A 96 -1.21 2.86 -19.52
N VAL A 97 -1.31 1.70 -18.88
CA VAL A 97 -1.55 0.43 -19.58
C VAL A 97 -2.90 0.45 -20.31
N ILE A 98 -3.95 0.93 -19.67
CA ILE A 98 -5.28 1.06 -20.28
C ILE A 98 -5.23 2.02 -21.47
N ARG A 99 -4.65 3.21 -21.31
CA ARG A 99 -4.52 4.18 -22.40
C ARG A 99 -3.72 3.61 -23.58
N ASP A 100 -2.61 2.93 -23.31
CA ASP A 100 -1.78 2.32 -24.35
C ASP A 100 -2.52 1.17 -25.05
N ALA A 101 -3.26 0.35 -24.32
CA ALA A 101 -4.06 -0.72 -24.88
C ALA A 101 -5.23 -0.23 -25.74
N LEU A 102 -5.76 0.96 -25.43
CA LEU A 102 -6.88 1.57 -26.13
C LEU A 102 -6.48 2.53 -27.24
N LYS A 103 -5.18 2.85 -27.36
CA LYS A 103 -4.69 3.60 -28.53
C LYS A 103 -5.14 2.86 -29.78
N ARG A 104 -6.04 3.51 -30.53
CA ARG A 104 -6.47 3.04 -31.84
C ARG A 104 -5.23 2.99 -32.74
N PRO A 105 -5.01 1.92 -33.53
CA PRO A 105 -3.95 1.96 -34.55
C PRO A 105 -4.16 3.20 -35.41
N PRO A 106 -3.08 3.82 -35.92
CA PRO A 106 -3.20 4.99 -36.77
C PRO A 106 -4.19 4.66 -37.90
N HIS A 107 -5.25 5.46 -38.00
CA HIS A 107 -6.26 5.31 -39.05
C HIS A 107 -5.58 5.29 -40.41
N PRO A 108 -6.04 4.45 -41.36
CA PRO A 108 -5.76 4.70 -42.77
C PRO A 108 -6.26 6.11 -43.12
N PRO A 109 -5.59 6.81 -44.03
CA PRO A 109 -5.88 8.20 -44.33
C PRO A 109 -7.37 8.40 -44.60
N LEU A 110 -7.95 9.39 -43.92
CA LEU A 110 -9.36 9.75 -43.94
C LEU A 110 -9.88 9.94 -45.38
N SER A 111 -10.84 9.13 -45.75
CA SER A 111 -11.82 9.56 -46.76
C SER A 111 -12.61 10.72 -46.16
N PRO A 112 -12.81 11.83 -46.90
CA PRO A 112 -13.58 12.97 -46.40
C PRO A 112 -15.06 12.67 -46.47
N ARG A 113 -15.58 11.96 -45.46
CA ARG A 113 -17.03 11.90 -45.19
C ARG A 113 -17.29 12.37 -43.78
N GLY A 114 -17.85 13.56 -43.74
CA GLY A 114 -18.21 14.28 -42.52
C GLY A 114 -19.28 13.59 -41.72
N GLY A 115 -19.17 13.76 -40.39
CA GLY A 115 -20.31 14.09 -39.54
C GLY A 115 -21.10 12.94 -38.97
N GLU A 116 -20.50 11.95 -38.23
CA GLU A 116 -21.27 11.12 -37.29
C GLU A 116 -20.40 10.53 -36.14
N ASP A 117 -19.15 10.92 -36.03
CA ASP A 117 -18.18 10.30 -35.08
C ASP A 117 -18.03 11.03 -33.73
N ASP A 118 -18.66 12.19 -33.56
CA ASP A 118 -18.47 13.01 -32.35
C ASP A 118 -19.16 12.43 -31.10
N GLY A 119 -20.25 11.66 -31.26
CA GLY A 119 -21.00 11.04 -30.16
C GLY A 119 -20.31 9.81 -29.56
N GLU A 120 -19.73 8.97 -30.39
CA GLU A 120 -19.02 7.75 -29.92
C GLU A 120 -17.70 8.13 -29.22
N GLY A 121 -17.00 9.15 -29.73
CA GLY A 121 -15.78 9.67 -29.12
C GLY A 121 -16.03 10.25 -27.73
N ALA A 122 -17.11 11.01 -27.54
CA ALA A 122 -17.46 11.58 -26.25
C ALA A 122 -17.88 10.51 -25.23
N ALA A 123 -18.73 9.57 -25.61
CA ALA A 123 -19.15 8.46 -24.74
C ALA A 123 -17.97 7.57 -24.31
N TRP A 124 -17.01 7.39 -25.22
CA TRP A 124 -15.79 6.64 -24.92
C TRP A 124 -14.88 7.41 -23.96
N ALA A 125 -14.71 8.72 -24.12
CA ALA A 125 -13.92 9.56 -23.22
C ALA A 125 -14.52 9.59 -21.81
N GLU A 126 -15.84 9.67 -21.69
CA GLU A 126 -16.55 9.60 -20.42
C GLU A 126 -16.38 8.24 -19.73
N ALA A 127 -16.51 7.15 -20.46
CA ALA A 127 -16.29 5.80 -19.93
C ALA A 127 -14.83 5.60 -19.44
N LEU A 128 -13.84 6.15 -20.14
CA LEU A 128 -12.45 6.12 -19.74
C LEU A 128 -12.23 6.96 -18.48
N ALA A 129 -12.78 8.16 -18.41
CA ALA A 129 -12.70 9.04 -17.25
C ALA A 129 -13.30 8.37 -16.00
N ALA A 130 -14.43 7.67 -16.14
CA ALA A 130 -15.04 6.92 -15.05
C ALA A 130 -14.15 5.79 -14.54
N VAL A 131 -13.46 5.07 -15.41
CA VAL A 131 -12.48 4.04 -15.02
C VAL A 131 -11.26 4.66 -14.32
N GLU A 132 -10.76 5.76 -14.85
CA GLU A 132 -9.64 6.48 -14.23
C GLU A 132 -9.98 7.02 -12.84
N ALA A 133 -11.19 7.54 -12.63
CA ALA A 133 -11.67 7.94 -11.31
C ALA A 133 -11.71 6.77 -10.31
N ARG A 134 -12.12 5.58 -10.75
CA ARG A 134 -12.08 4.38 -9.90
C ARG A 134 -10.65 3.95 -9.57
N ILE A 135 -9.71 4.11 -10.50
CA ILE A 135 -8.29 3.87 -10.25
C ILE A 135 -7.77 4.84 -9.20
N ASP A 136 -8.16 6.12 -9.24
CA ASP A 136 -7.79 7.11 -8.25
C ASP A 136 -8.33 6.75 -6.85
N GLN A 137 -9.59 6.38 -6.77
CA GLN A 137 -10.20 5.92 -5.51
C GLN A 137 -9.47 4.70 -4.95
N MET A 138 -9.15 3.71 -5.78
CA MET A 138 -8.38 2.53 -5.37
C MET A 138 -6.98 2.90 -4.90
N SER A 139 -6.36 3.91 -5.50
CA SER A 139 -5.03 4.40 -5.10
C SER A 139 -5.06 5.07 -3.74
N LEU A 140 -6.10 5.85 -3.43
CA LEU A 140 -6.29 6.45 -2.11
C LEU A 140 -6.52 5.39 -1.04
N LEU A 141 -7.36 4.38 -1.31
CA LEU A 141 -7.56 3.25 -0.40
C LEU A 141 -6.25 2.48 -0.14
N ALA A 142 -5.46 2.25 -1.18
CA ALA A 142 -4.16 1.59 -1.04
C ALA A 142 -3.19 2.42 -0.21
N PHE A 143 -3.20 3.75 -0.36
CA PHE A 143 -2.40 4.66 0.45
C PHE A 143 -2.79 4.58 1.93
N ASP A 144 -4.08 4.61 2.25
CA ASP A 144 -4.57 4.49 3.62
C ASP A 144 -4.18 3.15 4.25
N LEU A 145 -4.30 2.06 3.49
CA LEU A 145 -3.85 0.73 3.93
C LEU A 145 -2.35 0.70 4.20
N PHE A 146 -1.55 1.33 3.33
CA PHE A 146 -0.11 1.42 3.50
C PHE A 146 0.24 2.19 4.79
N MET A 147 -0.38 3.34 5.01
CA MET A 147 -0.14 4.15 6.21
C MET A 147 -0.50 3.39 7.48
N LYS A 148 -1.65 2.73 7.54
CA LYS A 148 -2.06 1.88 8.66
C LYS A 148 -1.06 0.75 8.92
N CYS A 149 -0.56 0.11 7.86
CA CYS A 149 0.43 -0.95 7.99
C CYS A 149 1.75 -0.42 8.55
N ARG A 150 2.23 0.71 8.06
CA ARG A 150 3.47 1.37 8.53
C ARG A 150 3.35 1.82 9.99
N GLU A 151 2.23 2.42 10.37
CA GLU A 151 1.94 2.83 11.75
C GLU A 151 2.02 1.64 12.70
N ARG A 152 1.36 0.54 12.35
CA ARG A 152 1.41 -0.69 13.16
C ARG A 152 2.82 -1.27 13.28
N MET A 153 3.62 -1.19 12.21
CA MET A 153 5.03 -1.60 12.27
C MET A 153 5.84 -0.71 13.21
N TYR A 154 5.60 0.60 13.23
CA TYR A 154 6.26 1.51 14.17
C TYR A 154 5.86 1.23 15.61
N GLU A 155 4.58 0.98 15.89
CA GLU A 155 4.09 0.61 17.22
C GLU A 155 4.78 -0.66 17.73
N ILE A 156 4.87 -1.70 16.91
CA ILE A 156 5.55 -2.96 17.26
C ILE A 156 7.03 -2.68 17.58
N ARG A 157 7.76 -1.97 16.73
CA ARG A 157 9.15 -1.62 16.93
C ARG A 157 9.37 -0.81 18.23
N THR A 158 8.50 0.17 18.47
CA THR A 158 8.58 1.00 19.68
C THR A 158 8.32 0.17 20.93
N ASN A 159 7.33 -0.72 20.91
CA ASN A 159 7.05 -1.59 22.04
C ASN A 159 8.17 -2.60 22.29
N GLU A 160 8.79 -3.14 21.25
CA GLU A 160 9.96 -4.00 21.39
C GLU A 160 11.16 -3.25 21.99
N ALA A 161 11.41 -2.01 21.54
CA ALA A 161 12.48 -1.19 22.08
C ALA A 161 12.27 -0.90 23.57
N ARG A 162 11.03 -0.55 23.96
CA ARG A 162 10.67 -0.32 25.38
C ARG A 162 10.86 -1.58 26.22
N ARG A 163 10.44 -2.76 25.72
CA ARG A 163 10.62 -4.04 26.40
C ARG A 163 12.11 -4.36 26.62
N ARG A 164 12.93 -4.15 25.59
CA ARG A 164 14.38 -4.37 25.69
C ARG A 164 15.02 -3.43 26.71
N MET A 165 14.64 -2.16 26.71
CA MET A 165 15.12 -1.17 27.67
C MET A 165 14.76 -1.55 29.11
N PHE A 166 13.51 -1.92 29.35
CA PHE A 166 13.05 -2.40 30.66
C PHE A 166 13.82 -3.63 31.16
N LEU A 167 14.10 -4.59 30.27
CA LEU A 167 14.90 -5.77 30.63
C LEU A 167 16.35 -5.41 30.98
N LEU A 168 16.96 -4.47 30.23
CA LEU A 168 18.31 -4.00 30.50
C LEU A 168 18.41 -3.25 31.84
N GLU A 169 17.47 -2.36 32.16
CA GLU A 169 17.35 -1.66 33.42
C GLU A 169 17.26 -2.64 34.60
N ARG A 170 16.41 -3.67 34.44
CA ARG A 170 16.29 -4.72 35.47
C ARG A 170 17.55 -5.57 35.63
N MET A 171 18.26 -5.85 34.56
CA MET A 171 19.54 -6.61 34.61
C MET A 171 20.69 -5.80 35.26
N HIS A 172 20.66 -4.47 35.11
CA HIS A 172 21.69 -3.61 35.69
C HIS A 172 21.36 -3.12 37.10
N GLY A 173 20.27 -3.61 37.71
CA GLY A 173 19.86 -3.21 39.08
C GLY A 173 19.39 -1.76 39.20
N LEU A 174 19.15 -1.09 38.08
CA LEU A 174 18.52 0.22 38.01
C LEU A 174 17.00 0.03 38.08
N ASP A 175 16.52 -0.18 39.32
CA ASP A 175 15.04 -0.20 39.55
C ASP A 175 14.57 1.27 39.63
N PRO A 176 13.85 1.77 38.65
CA PRO A 176 13.35 3.15 38.68
C PRO A 176 12.32 3.39 39.81
N SER A 177 11.85 2.34 40.50
CA SER A 177 10.98 2.43 41.66
C SER A 177 11.72 2.61 42.98
N ALA A 178 13.04 2.49 43.00
CA ALA A 178 13.87 2.65 44.20
C ALA A 178 14.06 4.13 44.58
N ASP A 179 14.02 5.04 43.61
CA ASP A 179 14.31 6.46 43.80
C ASP A 179 13.12 7.27 44.38
N VAL A 180 11.91 6.72 44.36
CA VAL A 180 10.70 7.39 44.88
C VAL A 180 10.48 7.10 46.36
N ARG A 181 11.14 6.10 46.96
CA ARG A 181 10.99 5.73 48.35
C ARG A 181 12.02 6.39 49.31
N GLY A 182 12.99 7.12 48.75
CA GLY A 182 14.07 7.75 49.54
C GLY A 182 13.83 9.21 49.94
N ALA A 183 12.73 9.83 49.50
CA ALA A 183 12.49 11.27 49.72
C ALA A 183 11.54 11.63 50.84
N ASP A 184 11.07 10.68 51.67
CA ASP A 184 10.03 10.95 52.65
C ASP A 184 10.34 10.50 54.07
N VAL A 185 11.60 10.66 54.53
CA VAL A 185 11.95 10.58 55.96
C VAL A 185 13.07 11.54 56.29
N SER A 186 12.82 12.81 56.53
CA SER A 186 13.61 13.72 57.33
C SER A 186 12.82 14.99 57.67
N SER A 187 11.72 14.84 58.39
CA SER A 187 11.20 15.94 59.22
C SER A 187 11.38 15.57 60.69
N GLU A 188 12.60 15.67 61.13
CA GLU A 188 12.90 15.57 62.57
C GLU A 188 12.64 16.92 63.24
N SER A 189 11.57 16.89 64.01
CA SER A 189 11.17 17.89 65.00
C SER A 189 12.28 18.20 65.98
N GLN A 190 12.74 19.42 66.04
CA GLN A 190 13.47 19.95 67.19
C GLN A 190 12.51 20.47 68.27
N PRO A 191 12.73 20.09 69.53
CA PRO A 191 11.91 20.62 70.63
C PRO A 191 12.40 21.97 71.09
N CYS A 192 11.49 22.89 71.31
CA CYS A 192 11.65 24.13 72.06
C CYS A 192 12.13 23.85 73.47
N GLY A 193 13.38 24.25 73.80
CA GLY A 193 13.85 24.37 75.17
C GLY A 193 13.59 25.76 75.71
N SER A 194 12.69 25.84 76.65
CA SER A 194 12.49 26.98 77.56
C SER A 194 13.66 27.16 78.49
N GLY A 195 14.11 28.38 78.71
CA GLY A 195 15.11 28.78 79.71
C GLY A 195 15.01 30.25 80.02
N LEU A 196 14.32 30.52 81.06
CA LEU A 196 14.30 31.65 81.97
C LEU A 196 15.69 32.25 82.22
N THR A 197 15.82 33.54 82.17
CA THR A 197 16.01 34.58 83.20
C THR A 197 16.27 35.91 82.54
#